data_6e1036332160f3d9ce1e7bd81d761c3f
#
_entry.id   6e1036332160f3d9ce1e7bd81d761c3f
#
_cell.length_a   1.000
_cell.length_b   1.000
_cell.length_c   1.000
_cell.angle_alpha   90.00
_cell.angle_beta   90.00
_cell.angle_gamma   90.00
#
_symmetry.space_group_name_H-M   'P 1'
#
loop_
_entity.id
_entity.type
_entity.pdbx_description
1 polymer ?
#
loop_
_entity_poly.entity_id
_entity_poly.type
_entity_poly.pdbx_seq_one_letter_code
_entity_poly.pdbx_strand_id
1 'polypeptide(L)'
;MSKAPLAVALQYEKGTVPVPRVVAKGRGDTGEAILRLAREHGVPIEENAALAEALAQVELGEDIPEALYRAVAEVLIFILRASGKLK
;
A
#
# COMPACT_ATOMS: atom_id res chain seq x y z
N MET A 1 24.05 -8.44 3.05
CA MET A 1 23.63 -7.11 3.43
C MET A 1 22.14 -6.94 3.22
N SER A 2 21.41 -6.55 4.24
CA SER A 2 19.98 -6.42 4.12
C SER A 2 19.63 -5.08 3.48
N LYS A 3 18.57 -5.09 2.68
CA LYS A 3 18.08 -3.85 2.10
C LYS A 3 17.18 -3.15 3.10
N ALA A 4 17.25 -1.82 3.09
CA ALA A 4 16.32 -1.03 3.89
C ALA A 4 14.91 -1.25 3.34
N PRO A 5 13.93 -1.52 4.21
CA PRO A 5 12.57 -1.76 3.74
C PRO A 5 11.99 -0.48 3.14
N LEU A 6 11.25 -0.66 2.05
CA LEU A 6 10.45 0.42 1.47
C LEU A 6 9.00 0.07 1.73
N ALA A 7 8.31 0.95 2.44
CA ALA A 7 6.89 0.77 2.70
C ALA A 7 6.11 1.92 2.11
N VAL A 8 4.95 1.61 1.54
CA VAL A 8 4.03 2.61 1.02
C VAL A 8 2.65 2.26 1.55
N ALA A 9 2.02 3.23 2.20
CA ALA A 9 0.68 3.04 2.74
C ALA A 9 -0.34 3.69 1.82
N LEU A 10 -1.40 2.95 1.56
CA LEU A 10 -2.48 3.41 0.70
C LEU A 10 -3.75 3.56 1.51
N GLN A 11 -4.49 4.61 1.23
CA GLN A 11 -5.83 4.80 1.77
C GLN A 11 -6.83 4.43 0.68
N TYR A 12 -7.76 3.55 1.03
CA TYR A 12 -8.81 3.16 0.10
C TYR A 12 -10.07 2.81 0.88
N GLU A 13 -11.15 3.51 0.57
CA GLU A 13 -12.46 3.23 1.17
C GLU A 13 -13.45 3.01 0.05
N LYS A 14 -13.98 1.80 0.01
CA LYS A 14 -14.96 1.43 -1.01
C LYS A 14 -16.17 2.38 -0.91
N GLY A 15 -16.53 2.97 -2.03
CA GLY A 15 -17.70 3.85 -2.11
C GLY A 15 -17.42 5.29 -1.74
N THR A 16 -16.31 5.58 -1.06
CA THR A 16 -15.99 6.92 -0.63
C THR A 16 -14.79 7.46 -1.40
N VAL A 17 -13.75 6.62 -1.53
CA VAL A 17 -12.54 6.99 -2.26
C VAL A 17 -12.49 6.12 -3.50
N PRO A 18 -12.70 6.69 -4.70
CA PRO A 18 -12.75 5.88 -5.91
C PRO A 18 -11.41 5.30 -6.32
N VAL A 19 -10.31 5.95 -5.93
CA VAL A 19 -8.97 5.53 -6.30
C VAL A 19 -8.10 5.58 -5.06
N PRO A 20 -7.27 4.55 -4.82
CA PRO A 20 -6.35 4.60 -3.68
C PRO A 20 -5.42 5.79 -3.75
N ARG A 21 -5.04 6.25 -2.57
CA ARG A 21 -4.21 7.44 -2.41
C ARG A 21 -3.00 7.09 -1.57
N VAL A 22 -1.83 7.61 -1.91
CA VAL A 22 -0.62 7.37 -1.14
C VAL A 22 -0.64 8.30 0.07
N VAL A 23 -0.69 7.72 1.27
CA VAL A 23 -0.78 8.53 2.49
C VAL A 23 0.49 8.47 3.34
N ALA A 24 1.37 7.51 3.08
CA ALA A 24 2.66 7.45 3.77
C ALA A 24 3.62 6.64 2.91
N LYS A 25 4.90 6.97 2.97
CA LYS A 25 5.93 6.21 2.30
C LYS A 25 7.27 6.49 2.94
N GLY A 26 8.18 5.52 2.88
CA GLY A 26 9.51 5.72 3.43
C GLY A 26 10.34 4.46 3.35
N ARG A 27 11.66 4.67 3.44
CA ARG A 27 12.64 3.59 3.44
C ARG A 27 13.32 3.53 4.81
N GLY A 28 13.95 2.41 5.08
CA GLY A 28 14.73 2.24 6.30
C GLY A 28 13.88 2.37 7.53
N ASP A 29 14.30 3.20 8.46
CA ASP A 29 13.60 3.39 9.73
C ASP A 29 12.16 3.85 9.52
N THR A 30 11.95 4.74 8.57
CA THR A 30 10.60 5.21 8.25
C THR A 30 9.74 4.08 7.71
N GLY A 31 10.31 3.28 6.82
CA GLY A 31 9.59 2.12 6.30
C GLY A 31 9.24 1.13 7.40
N GLU A 32 10.17 0.88 8.31
CA GLU A 32 9.91 -0.01 9.43
C GLU A 32 8.84 0.52 10.35
N ALA A 33 8.83 1.84 10.57
CA ALA A 33 7.80 2.47 11.40
C ALA A 33 6.43 2.31 10.76
N ILE A 34 6.33 2.48 9.44
CA ILE A 34 5.07 2.31 8.73
C ILE A 34 4.56 0.87 8.88
N LEU A 35 5.46 -0.10 8.70
CA LEU A 35 5.08 -1.51 8.84
C LEU A 35 4.63 -1.84 10.25
N ARG A 36 5.34 -1.30 11.26
CA ARG A 36 4.97 -1.55 12.65
C ARG A 36 3.60 -1.00 12.96
N LEU A 37 3.33 0.24 12.54
CA LEU A 37 2.03 0.84 12.76
C LEU A 37 0.92 0.07 12.06
N ALA A 38 1.20 -0.41 10.84
CA ALA A 38 0.22 -1.21 10.12
C ALA A 38 -0.13 -2.47 10.89
N ARG A 39 0.88 -3.15 11.44
CA ARG A 39 0.62 -4.35 12.23
C ARG A 39 -0.17 -4.04 13.50
N GLU A 40 0.18 -2.94 14.17
CA GLU A 40 -0.51 -2.55 15.40
C GLU A 40 -1.97 -2.25 15.18
N HIS A 41 -2.31 -1.71 14.01
CA HIS A 41 -3.68 -1.33 13.68
C HIS A 41 -4.41 -2.33 12.81
N GLY A 42 -3.81 -3.50 12.57
CA GLY A 42 -4.47 -4.53 11.79
C GLY A 42 -4.61 -4.20 10.33
N VAL A 43 -3.77 -3.33 9.80
CA VAL A 43 -3.79 -2.98 8.38
C VAL A 43 -3.08 -4.07 7.61
N PRO A 44 -3.71 -4.63 6.57
CA PRO A 44 -3.07 -5.68 5.78
C PRO A 44 -1.79 -5.21 5.10
N ILE A 45 -0.81 -6.09 5.03
CA ILE A 45 0.48 -5.82 4.42
C ILE A 45 0.70 -6.83 3.30
N GLU A 46 1.07 -6.34 2.13
CA GLU A 46 1.41 -7.17 1.00
C GLU A 46 2.84 -6.86 0.59
N GLU A 47 3.65 -7.88 0.40
CA GLU A 47 5.04 -7.70 -0.03
C GLU A 47 5.12 -7.74 -1.55
N ASN A 48 5.49 -6.62 -2.14
CA ASN A 48 5.65 -6.50 -3.58
C ASN A 48 6.63 -5.37 -3.85
N ALA A 49 7.90 -5.72 -3.99
CA ALA A 49 8.95 -4.73 -4.12
C ALA A 49 8.78 -3.86 -5.37
N ALA A 50 8.43 -4.48 -6.49
CA ALA A 50 8.28 -3.72 -7.73
C ALA A 50 7.15 -2.70 -7.62
N LEU A 51 6.02 -3.11 -7.03
CA LEU A 51 4.89 -2.21 -6.88
C LEU A 51 5.23 -1.10 -5.88
N ALA A 52 5.92 -1.43 -4.79
CA ALA A 52 6.31 -0.43 -3.81
C ALA A 52 7.21 0.62 -4.43
N GLU A 53 8.16 0.21 -5.28
CA GLU A 53 9.04 1.17 -5.94
C GLU A 53 8.24 2.08 -6.88
N ALA A 54 7.30 1.53 -7.60
CA ALA A 54 6.46 2.35 -8.49
C ALA A 54 5.60 3.32 -7.70
N LEU A 55 5.01 2.86 -6.60
CA LEU A 55 4.16 3.70 -5.77
C LEU A 55 4.96 4.78 -5.04
N ALA A 56 6.24 4.52 -4.75
CA ALA A 56 7.08 5.49 -4.07
C ALA A 56 7.31 6.74 -4.91
N GLN A 57 7.06 6.67 -6.22
CA GLN A 57 7.17 7.83 -7.11
C GLN A 57 5.98 8.77 -6.99
N VAL A 58 4.89 8.31 -6.38
CA VAL A 58 3.67 9.11 -6.26
C VAL A 58 3.83 10.05 -5.07
N GLU A 59 3.42 11.32 -5.25
CA GLU A 59 3.48 12.29 -4.17
C GLU A 59 2.48 11.95 -3.08
N LEU A 60 2.84 12.29 -1.84
CA LEU A 60 1.93 12.07 -0.72
C LEU A 60 0.64 12.84 -0.93
N GLY A 61 -0.47 12.17 -0.65
CA GLY A 61 -1.80 12.76 -0.81
C GLY A 61 -2.38 12.65 -2.20
N GLU A 62 -1.61 12.15 -3.15
CA GLU A 62 -2.06 12.02 -4.52
C GLU A 62 -2.65 10.65 -4.77
N ASP A 63 -3.59 10.59 -5.70
CA ASP A 63 -4.14 9.32 -6.16
C ASP A 63 -3.07 8.54 -6.91
N ILE A 64 -3.15 7.21 -6.88
CA ILE A 64 -2.24 6.42 -7.69
C ILE A 64 -2.50 6.72 -9.17
N PRO A 65 -1.45 6.69 -10.01
CA PRO A 65 -1.65 6.94 -11.43
C PRO A 65 -2.36 5.77 -12.10
N GLU A 66 -3.02 6.08 -13.21
CA GLU A 66 -3.80 5.08 -13.94
C GLU A 66 -2.97 3.86 -14.33
N ALA A 67 -1.70 4.08 -14.64
CA ALA A 67 -0.81 2.99 -15.03
C ALA A 67 -0.67 1.92 -13.93
N LEU A 68 -0.96 2.27 -12.69
CA LEU A 68 -0.83 1.34 -11.57
C LEU A 68 -2.17 0.78 -11.09
N TYR A 69 -3.28 1.17 -11.70
CA TYR A 69 -4.61 0.74 -11.27
C TYR A 69 -4.72 -0.78 -11.20
N ARG A 70 -4.27 -1.46 -12.24
CA ARG A 70 -4.44 -2.91 -12.33
C ARG A 70 -3.62 -3.62 -11.26
N ALA A 71 -2.37 -3.23 -11.09
CA ALA A 71 -1.50 -3.87 -10.12
C ALA A 71 -2.02 -3.67 -8.71
N VAL A 72 -2.46 -2.45 -8.38
CA VAL A 72 -2.99 -2.17 -7.05
C VAL A 72 -4.32 -2.88 -6.84
N ALA A 73 -5.17 -2.93 -7.87
CA ALA A 73 -6.45 -3.62 -7.77
C ALA A 73 -6.26 -5.11 -7.45
N GLU A 74 -5.27 -5.74 -8.05
CA GLU A 74 -4.99 -7.15 -7.79
C GLU A 74 -4.60 -7.37 -6.34
N VAL A 75 -3.78 -6.48 -5.79
CA VAL A 75 -3.38 -6.57 -4.39
C VAL A 75 -4.58 -6.38 -3.48
N LEU A 76 -5.42 -5.38 -3.77
CA LEU A 76 -6.60 -5.11 -2.95
C LEU A 76 -7.57 -6.28 -2.96
N ILE A 77 -7.78 -6.88 -4.11
CA ILE A 77 -8.66 -8.04 -4.22
C ILE A 77 -8.12 -9.21 -3.39
N PHE A 78 -6.82 -9.46 -3.48
CA PHE A 78 -6.19 -10.51 -2.71
C PHE A 78 -6.38 -10.29 -1.22
N ILE A 79 -6.14 -9.05 -0.76
CA ILE A 79 -6.27 -8.70 0.65
C ILE A 79 -7.71 -8.86 1.12
N LEU A 80 -8.68 -8.40 0.32
CA LEU A 80 -10.09 -8.49 0.69
C LEU A 80 -10.55 -9.93 0.79
N ARG A 81 -10.08 -10.79 -0.12
CA ARG A 81 -10.40 -12.20 -0.06
C ARG A 81 -9.81 -12.87 1.16
N ALA A 82 -8.55 -12.56 1.46
CA ALA A 82 -7.88 -13.13 2.62
C ALA A 82 -8.53 -12.73 3.91
N SER A 83 -9.13 -11.53 3.97
CA SER A 83 -9.81 -11.05 5.16
C SER A 83 -11.27 -11.48 5.23
N GLY A 84 -11.76 -12.17 4.21
CA GLY A 84 -13.14 -12.65 4.18
C GLY A 84 -14.18 -11.60 3.86
N LYS A 85 -13.77 -10.43 3.42
CA LYS A 85 -14.70 -9.33 3.14
C LYS A 85 -15.24 -9.35 1.71
N LEU A 86 -14.61 -10.13 0.85
CA LEU A 86 -15.05 -10.26 -0.53
C LEU A 86 -15.46 -11.69 -0.78
N LYS A 87 -16.68 -11.88 -1.22
CA LYS A 87 -17.21 -13.21 -1.51
C LYS A 87 -17.18 -13.52 -2.98
#